data_9b79af0483f39050a9e83ada6f00fafd
#
_entry.id   9b79af0483f39050a9e83ada6f00fafd
#
_cell.length_a   1.000
_cell.length_b   1.000
_cell.length_c   1.000
_cell.angle_alpha   90.00
_cell.angle_beta   90.00
_cell.angle_gamma   90.00
#
_symmetry.space_group_name_H-M   'P 1'
#
loop_
_entity.id
_entity.type
_entity.pdbx_description
1 polymer ?
#
loop_
_entity_poly.entity_id
_entity_poly.type
_entity_poly.pdbx_seq_one_letter_code
_entity_poly.pdbx_strand_id
1 'polypeptide(L)'
;SVSADGFSALDEAATTEVLDFYKKISKASPPGELFWKQSREVYFAGQAAMIIWSPFILDELAGLRDSAPPTINDDPTSPELASKTGIVTTFGGPSNSGGAAWADIKYFGITGDANTDVAAEFVTYSMKDGYTATLSIAPEGKFPVRRGEVTDTARYINAWSKLPVGVDRKAPLSDLYDAGTIRRIVSGLETADRWGVAEGQLSLASKMINSQVINRIVRQYIDDEIGASDAVAKLNAELGAIE
;
A
#
# COMPACT_ATOMS: atom_id res chain seq x y z
N SER A 1 -6.55 -8.98 16.80
CA SER A 1 -5.36 -9.03 15.96
C SER A 1 -5.01 -10.48 15.58
N VAL A 2 -3.94 -10.69 14.85
CA VAL A 2 -3.42 -12.03 14.52
C VAL A 2 -2.08 -12.19 15.21
N SER A 3 -1.90 -13.31 15.90
CA SER A 3 -0.65 -13.73 16.55
C SER A 3 -0.18 -15.07 15.96
N ALA A 4 0.99 -15.56 16.38
CA ALA A 4 1.48 -16.87 15.96
C ALA A 4 0.52 -18.02 16.35
N ASP A 5 -0.27 -17.82 17.41
CA ASP A 5 -1.24 -18.81 17.92
C ASP A 5 -2.64 -18.67 17.28
N GLY A 6 -2.82 -17.74 16.33
CA GLY A 6 -4.08 -17.49 15.66
C GLY A 6 -4.68 -16.12 15.97
N PHE A 7 -6.02 -16.03 15.97
CA PHE A 7 -6.70 -14.78 16.28
C PHE A 7 -6.61 -14.44 17.77
N SER A 8 -6.16 -13.23 18.05
CA SER A 8 -6.20 -12.62 19.37
C SER A 8 -7.28 -11.55 19.41
N ALA A 9 -8.04 -11.50 20.49
CA ALA A 9 -9.06 -10.49 20.68
C ALA A 9 -8.52 -9.07 20.47
N LEU A 10 -9.31 -8.25 19.83
CA LEU A 10 -9.00 -6.83 19.63
C LEU A 10 -9.10 -6.10 20.97
N ASP A 11 -8.15 -5.24 21.25
CA ASP A 11 -8.24 -4.31 22.37
C ASP A 11 -9.38 -3.32 22.12
N GLU A 12 -10.29 -3.17 23.12
CA GLU A 12 -11.50 -2.37 22.95
C GLU A 12 -11.18 -0.89 22.77
N ALA A 13 -10.24 -0.35 23.57
CA ALA A 13 -9.92 1.07 23.52
C ALA A 13 -9.23 1.45 22.22
N ALA A 14 -8.20 0.68 21.81
CA ALA A 14 -7.48 0.92 20.56
C ALA A 14 -8.39 0.73 19.34
N THR A 15 -9.27 -0.29 19.35
CA THR A 15 -10.19 -0.53 18.24
C THR A 15 -11.23 0.58 18.14
N THR A 16 -11.77 1.05 19.27
CA THR A 16 -12.70 2.19 19.30
C THR A 16 -12.04 3.45 18.73
N GLU A 17 -10.79 3.75 19.12
CA GLU A 17 -10.03 4.88 18.56
C GLU A 17 -9.94 4.80 17.03
N VAL A 18 -9.62 3.63 16.47
CA VAL A 18 -9.55 3.42 15.04
C VAL A 18 -10.91 3.58 14.36
N LEU A 19 -11.97 3.02 14.95
CA LEU A 19 -13.34 3.13 14.42
C LEU A 19 -13.81 4.59 14.39
N ASP A 20 -13.59 5.34 15.48
CA ASP A 20 -13.95 6.75 15.58
C ASP A 20 -13.20 7.60 14.54
N PHE A 21 -11.89 7.36 14.39
CA PHE A 21 -11.07 8.03 13.39
C PHE A 21 -11.54 7.71 11.97
N TYR A 22 -11.82 6.44 11.68
CA TYR A 22 -12.29 6.02 10.36
C TYR A 22 -13.67 6.62 10.03
N LYS A 23 -14.58 6.68 10.99
CA LYS A 23 -15.87 7.35 10.84
C LYS A 23 -15.72 8.85 10.58
N LYS A 24 -14.78 9.51 11.27
CA LYS A 24 -14.45 10.92 11.05
C LYS A 24 -13.93 11.15 9.62
N ILE A 25 -13.04 10.31 9.13
CA ILE A 25 -12.53 10.39 7.74
C ILE A 25 -13.67 10.12 6.76
N SER A 26 -14.50 9.11 6.99
CA SER A 26 -15.63 8.80 6.13
C SER A 26 -16.58 9.99 5.96
N LYS A 27 -16.87 10.74 7.04
CA LYS A 27 -17.69 11.96 6.99
C LYS A 27 -17.01 13.13 6.23
N ALA A 28 -15.69 13.14 6.15
CA ALA A 28 -14.92 14.13 5.39
C ALA A 28 -14.63 13.70 3.93
N SER A 29 -15.00 12.49 3.57
CA SER A 29 -14.81 11.93 2.23
C SER A 29 -16.04 12.24 1.34
N PRO A 30 -15.87 12.23 0.01
CA PRO A 30 -17.02 12.30 -0.90
C PRO A 30 -18.03 11.20 -0.59
N PRO A 31 -19.35 11.48 -0.75
CA PRO A 31 -20.39 10.52 -0.45
C PRO A 31 -20.38 9.33 -1.42
N GLY A 32 -20.84 8.18 -0.95
CA GLY A 32 -20.99 6.95 -1.73
C GLY A 32 -19.81 6.00 -1.62
N GLU A 33 -19.90 4.90 -2.35
CA GLU A 33 -18.83 3.91 -2.43
C GLU A 33 -17.90 4.28 -3.57
N LEU A 34 -16.69 4.71 -3.24
CA LEU A 34 -15.67 5.04 -4.21
C LEU A 34 -14.74 3.85 -4.40
N PHE A 35 -14.78 3.25 -5.59
CA PHE A 35 -13.78 2.27 -5.97
C PHE A 35 -12.49 2.99 -6.40
N TRP A 36 -11.41 2.25 -6.61
CA TRP A 36 -10.08 2.81 -6.88
C TRP A 36 -10.06 3.86 -8.02
N LYS A 37 -10.82 3.67 -9.10
CA LYS A 37 -10.88 4.63 -10.20
C LYS A 37 -11.49 5.97 -9.76
N GLN A 38 -12.66 5.95 -9.13
CA GLN A 38 -13.36 7.15 -8.68
C GLN A 38 -12.58 7.90 -7.60
N SER A 39 -11.97 7.18 -6.63
CA SER A 39 -11.13 7.81 -5.59
C SER A 39 -9.97 8.58 -6.19
N ARG A 40 -9.32 8.01 -7.21
CA ARG A 40 -8.23 8.65 -7.94
C ARG A 40 -8.70 9.88 -8.71
N GLU A 41 -9.81 9.79 -9.45
CA GLU A 41 -10.39 10.90 -10.21
C GLU A 41 -10.70 12.09 -9.32
N VAL A 42 -11.27 11.87 -8.13
CA VAL A 42 -11.55 12.94 -7.15
C VAL A 42 -10.25 13.64 -6.70
N TYR A 43 -9.19 12.88 -6.41
CA TYR A 43 -7.91 13.46 -6.03
C TYR A 43 -7.24 14.20 -7.19
N PHE A 44 -7.26 13.64 -8.39
CA PHE A 44 -6.67 14.23 -9.60
C PHE A 44 -7.35 15.52 -10.05
N ALA A 45 -8.61 15.68 -9.70
CA ALA A 45 -9.38 16.92 -9.91
C ALA A 45 -9.17 17.97 -8.80
N GLY A 46 -8.31 17.68 -7.80
CA GLY A 46 -8.09 18.58 -6.65
C GLY A 46 -9.29 18.69 -5.70
N GLN A 47 -10.24 17.76 -5.77
CA GLN A 47 -11.46 17.76 -4.96
C GLN A 47 -11.28 17.06 -3.61
N ALA A 48 -10.16 16.36 -3.39
CA ALA A 48 -9.76 15.80 -2.13
C ALA A 48 -8.33 16.22 -1.77
N ALA A 49 -8.12 16.58 -0.51
CA ALA A 49 -6.80 17.00 -0.02
C ALA A 49 -5.84 15.81 0.24
N MET A 50 -6.37 14.61 0.42
CA MET A 50 -5.61 13.41 0.73
C MET A 50 -6.20 12.20 0.01
N ILE A 51 -5.34 11.24 -0.32
CA ILE A 51 -5.72 9.93 -0.84
C ILE A 51 -4.82 8.86 -0.22
N ILE A 52 -5.40 7.72 0.14
CA ILE A 52 -4.64 6.51 0.48
C ILE A 52 -4.54 5.69 -0.79
N TRP A 53 -3.31 5.47 -1.26
CA TRP A 53 -3.08 4.78 -2.52
C TRP A 53 -1.79 3.97 -2.53
N SER A 54 -1.64 3.13 -3.52
CA SER A 54 -0.38 2.44 -3.78
C SER A 54 0.59 3.34 -4.58
N PRO A 55 1.89 3.04 -4.58
CA PRO A 55 2.89 3.80 -5.33
C PRO A 55 2.68 3.82 -6.85
N PHE A 56 1.81 2.98 -7.38
CA PHE A 56 1.40 3.05 -8.80
C PHE A 56 0.80 4.41 -9.21
N ILE A 57 0.40 5.24 -8.26
CA ILE A 57 -0.08 6.59 -8.54
C ILE A 57 1.05 7.57 -8.96
N LEU A 58 2.32 7.24 -8.70
CA LEU A 58 3.43 8.18 -8.85
C LEU A 58 3.66 8.65 -10.29
N ASP A 59 3.48 7.78 -11.27
CA ASP A 59 3.57 8.13 -12.69
C ASP A 59 2.32 8.86 -13.18
N GLU A 60 1.16 8.50 -12.65
CA GLU A 60 -0.13 9.10 -12.97
C GLU A 60 -0.19 10.55 -12.50
N LEU A 61 0.26 10.84 -11.26
CA LEU A 61 0.36 12.21 -10.73
C LEU A 61 1.23 13.13 -11.60
N ALA A 62 2.19 12.57 -12.30
CA ALA A 62 3.11 13.28 -13.18
C ALA A 62 2.64 13.35 -14.65
N GLY A 63 1.41 12.93 -14.94
CA GLY A 63 0.84 12.97 -16.28
C GLY A 63 1.50 12.00 -17.28
N LEU A 64 2.08 10.88 -16.81
CA LEU A 64 2.76 9.92 -17.68
C LEU A 64 1.85 8.80 -18.20
N ARG A 65 0.56 8.84 -17.87
CA ARG A 65 -0.40 7.79 -18.23
C ARG A 65 -1.70 8.38 -18.76
N ASP A 66 -2.02 8.16 -20.04
CA ASP A 66 -3.21 8.71 -20.70
C ASP A 66 -4.52 8.12 -20.16
N SER A 67 -4.51 6.90 -19.67
CA SER A 67 -5.70 6.27 -19.07
C SER A 67 -6.06 6.80 -17.68
N ALA A 68 -5.22 7.66 -17.10
CA ALA A 68 -5.40 8.22 -15.76
C ALA A 68 -4.70 9.59 -15.64
N PRO A 69 -5.10 10.58 -16.43
CA PRO A 69 -4.47 11.89 -16.44
C PRO A 69 -4.85 12.70 -15.19
N PRO A 70 -3.96 13.54 -14.67
CA PRO A 70 -4.34 14.60 -13.75
C PRO A 70 -5.31 15.56 -14.44
N THR A 71 -6.27 16.05 -13.68
CA THR A 71 -7.30 17.00 -14.17
C THR A 71 -7.34 18.28 -13.32
N ILE A 72 -6.25 18.55 -12.60
CA ILE A 72 -6.12 19.76 -11.77
C ILE A 72 -5.98 21.04 -12.62
N ASN A 73 -5.57 20.89 -13.87
CA ASN A 73 -5.47 21.95 -14.88
C ASN A 73 -5.84 21.39 -16.26
N ASP A 74 -5.76 22.23 -17.31
CA ASP A 74 -6.15 21.87 -18.69
C ASP A 74 -5.10 21.00 -19.42
N ASP A 75 -3.91 20.78 -18.84
CA ASP A 75 -2.86 19.95 -19.41
C ASP A 75 -2.79 18.56 -18.74
N PRO A 76 -3.31 17.50 -19.38
CA PRO A 76 -3.31 16.16 -18.82
C PRO A 76 -1.91 15.53 -18.70
N THR A 77 -0.89 16.17 -19.28
CA THR A 77 0.51 15.72 -19.21
C THR A 77 1.34 16.49 -18.18
N SER A 78 0.71 17.42 -17.47
CA SER A 78 1.36 18.29 -16.51
C SER A 78 1.86 17.53 -15.27
N PRO A 79 3.12 17.72 -14.84
CA PRO A 79 3.62 17.18 -13.59
C PRO A 79 3.22 18.01 -12.36
N GLU A 80 2.34 18.99 -12.51
CA GLU A 80 1.95 19.94 -11.45
C GLU A 80 1.41 19.22 -10.21
N LEU A 81 0.56 18.22 -10.41
CA LEU A 81 -0.03 17.47 -9.29
C LEU A 81 1.05 16.69 -8.53
N ALA A 82 2.00 16.07 -9.23
CA ALA A 82 3.14 15.38 -8.58
C ALA A 82 3.96 16.36 -7.73
N SER A 83 4.25 17.56 -8.23
CA SER A 83 5.01 18.59 -7.53
C SER A 83 4.31 19.15 -6.29
N LYS A 84 2.98 19.07 -6.23
CA LYS A 84 2.14 19.53 -5.12
C LYS A 84 1.76 18.41 -4.14
N THR A 85 2.05 17.15 -4.46
CA THR A 85 1.68 16.00 -3.63
C THR A 85 2.80 15.64 -2.66
N GLY A 86 2.52 15.77 -1.37
CA GLY A 86 3.37 15.23 -0.31
C GLY A 86 3.07 13.76 -0.06
N ILE A 87 4.09 12.98 0.31
CA ILE A 87 3.97 11.54 0.56
C ILE A 87 4.21 11.24 2.03
N VAL A 88 3.27 10.51 2.64
CA VAL A 88 3.35 9.98 4.00
C VAL A 88 3.29 8.46 3.91
N THR A 89 4.23 7.76 4.54
CA THR A 89 4.36 6.30 4.46
C THR A 89 3.98 5.58 5.76
N THR A 90 3.76 6.34 6.84
CA THR A 90 3.45 5.79 8.15
C THR A 90 2.41 6.67 8.83
N PHE A 91 1.39 6.06 9.43
CA PHE A 91 0.35 6.75 10.18
C PHE A 91 0.40 6.32 11.64
N GLY A 92 0.45 7.28 12.55
CA GLY A 92 0.36 7.07 13.99
C GLY A 92 -0.91 7.67 14.58
N GLY A 93 -1.31 7.15 15.72
CA GLY A 93 -2.43 7.64 16.53
C GLY A 93 -2.06 7.74 18.00
N PRO A 94 -2.97 8.22 18.87
CA PRO A 94 -2.73 8.31 20.30
C PRO A 94 -2.25 6.99 20.93
N SER A 95 -2.84 5.87 20.55
CA SER A 95 -2.48 4.54 21.06
C SER A 95 -1.22 3.94 20.40
N ASN A 96 -0.78 4.49 19.27
CA ASN A 96 0.45 4.06 18.57
C ASN A 96 1.17 5.25 17.94
N SER A 97 1.93 5.97 18.73
CA SER A 97 2.70 7.13 18.26
C SER A 97 3.83 6.76 17.30
N GLY A 98 4.32 5.51 17.33
CA GLY A 98 5.31 4.97 16.38
C GLY A 98 4.74 4.79 14.98
N GLY A 99 3.44 4.73 14.87
CA GLY A 99 2.73 4.54 13.61
C GLY A 99 2.76 3.11 13.08
N ALA A 100 2.05 2.95 11.98
CA ALA A 100 2.01 1.70 11.22
C ALA A 100 2.03 2.02 9.73
N ALA A 101 2.59 1.11 8.96
CA ALA A 101 2.58 1.12 7.50
C ALA A 101 2.17 -0.27 7.00
N TRP A 102 1.49 -0.30 5.87
CA TRP A 102 1.07 -1.54 5.22
C TRP A 102 1.81 -1.72 3.91
N ALA A 103 2.25 -2.94 3.61
CA ALA A 103 2.89 -3.27 2.36
C ALA A 103 2.23 -4.46 1.67
N ASP A 104 2.18 -4.40 0.35
CA ASP A 104 1.90 -5.55 -0.51
C ASP A 104 3.23 -6.15 -0.96
N ILE A 105 3.39 -7.47 -0.76
CA ILE A 105 4.63 -8.17 -1.05
C ILE A 105 4.43 -9.00 -2.31
N LYS A 106 5.32 -8.84 -3.28
CA LYS A 106 5.34 -9.66 -4.50
C LYS A 106 6.36 -10.79 -4.36
N TYR A 107 5.95 -11.98 -4.74
CA TYR A 107 6.77 -13.19 -4.64
C TYR A 107 7.03 -13.78 -6.02
N PHE A 108 8.18 -14.43 -6.17
CA PHE A 108 8.37 -15.45 -7.19
C PHE A 108 7.85 -16.78 -6.65
N GLY A 109 6.95 -17.43 -7.40
CA GLY A 109 6.48 -18.78 -7.10
C GLY A 109 7.03 -19.76 -8.13
N ILE A 110 7.51 -20.93 -7.68
CA ILE A 110 7.87 -22.05 -8.54
C ILE A 110 6.71 -23.06 -8.48
N THR A 111 6.09 -23.33 -9.61
CA THR A 111 4.98 -24.29 -9.68
C THR A 111 5.47 -25.72 -9.54
N GLY A 112 4.59 -26.63 -9.08
CA GLY A 112 4.95 -28.05 -8.89
C GLY A 112 5.38 -28.78 -10.15
N ASP A 113 4.90 -28.33 -11.32
CA ASP A 113 5.20 -28.93 -12.64
C ASP A 113 6.43 -28.31 -13.31
N ALA A 114 7.06 -27.30 -12.67
CA ALA A 114 8.22 -26.64 -13.23
C ALA A 114 9.48 -27.52 -13.14
N ASN A 115 10.42 -27.30 -14.06
CA ASN A 115 11.80 -27.75 -13.83
C ASN A 115 12.39 -26.89 -12.69
N THR A 116 12.42 -27.45 -11.48
CA THR A 116 12.76 -26.74 -10.25
C THR A 116 14.15 -26.13 -10.29
N ASP A 117 15.14 -26.83 -10.86
CA ASP A 117 16.53 -26.35 -10.93
C ASP A 117 16.64 -25.12 -11.82
N VAL A 118 16.07 -25.18 -13.03
CA VAL A 118 16.04 -24.05 -13.97
C VAL A 118 15.25 -22.87 -13.41
N ALA A 119 14.11 -23.15 -12.78
CA ALA A 119 13.31 -22.09 -12.15
C ALA A 119 14.05 -21.43 -10.98
N ALA A 120 14.76 -22.20 -10.16
CA ALA A 120 15.59 -21.68 -9.07
C ALA A 120 16.76 -20.83 -9.58
N GLU A 121 17.41 -21.24 -10.68
CA GLU A 121 18.43 -20.42 -11.34
C GLU A 121 17.87 -19.10 -11.86
N PHE A 122 16.69 -19.12 -12.49
CA PHE A 122 16.04 -17.91 -12.97
C PHE A 122 15.67 -16.96 -11.81
N VAL A 123 15.09 -17.46 -10.73
CA VAL A 123 14.78 -16.65 -9.53
C VAL A 123 16.05 -16.09 -8.94
N THR A 124 17.10 -16.90 -8.83
CA THR A 124 18.40 -16.46 -8.31
C THR A 124 19.01 -15.36 -9.16
N TYR A 125 19.01 -15.51 -10.48
CA TYR A 125 19.45 -14.47 -11.42
C TYR A 125 18.62 -13.20 -11.25
N SER A 126 17.29 -13.32 -11.22
CA SER A 126 16.35 -12.19 -11.08
C SER A 126 16.56 -11.41 -9.79
N MET A 127 17.04 -12.06 -8.74
CA MET A 127 17.32 -11.43 -7.44
C MET A 127 18.79 -11.00 -7.27
N LYS A 128 19.67 -11.31 -8.20
CA LYS A 128 21.10 -10.94 -8.20
C LYS A 128 21.43 -10.06 -9.41
N ASP A 129 22.05 -10.62 -10.43
CA ASP A 129 22.58 -9.88 -11.58
C ASP A 129 21.48 -9.23 -12.42
N GLY A 130 20.32 -9.88 -12.53
CA GLY A 130 19.11 -9.38 -13.20
C GLY A 130 18.23 -8.47 -12.35
N TYR A 131 18.62 -8.13 -11.11
CA TYR A 131 17.70 -7.47 -10.19
C TYR A 131 17.23 -6.10 -10.66
N THR A 132 18.12 -5.29 -11.21
CA THR A 132 17.74 -3.99 -11.79
C THR A 132 16.78 -4.14 -12.97
N ALA A 133 16.99 -5.16 -13.83
CA ALA A 133 16.07 -5.46 -14.92
C ALA A 133 14.70 -5.92 -14.40
N THR A 134 14.65 -6.71 -13.34
CA THR A 134 13.40 -7.10 -12.67
C THR A 134 12.66 -5.89 -12.11
N LEU A 135 13.37 -4.95 -11.48
CA LEU A 135 12.78 -3.71 -10.97
C LEU A 135 12.26 -2.80 -12.09
N SER A 136 12.83 -2.86 -13.31
CA SER A 136 12.40 -2.01 -14.42
C SER A 136 11.01 -2.34 -14.97
N ILE A 137 10.41 -3.44 -14.53
CA ILE A 137 9.04 -3.81 -14.89
C ILE A 137 8.08 -3.06 -13.95
N ALA A 138 7.52 -1.95 -14.38
CA ALA A 138 6.67 -1.04 -13.60
C ALA A 138 7.33 -0.59 -12.27
N PRO A 139 8.42 0.20 -12.34
CA PRO A 139 9.19 0.57 -11.15
C PRO A 139 8.40 1.44 -10.16
N GLU A 140 7.40 2.20 -10.62
CA GLU A 140 6.49 2.99 -9.79
C GLU A 140 5.72 2.13 -8.76
N GLY A 141 5.43 0.88 -9.09
CA GLY A 141 4.70 -0.05 -8.24
C GLY A 141 5.56 -1.13 -7.58
N LYS A 142 6.88 -1.12 -7.79
CA LYS A 142 7.79 -2.14 -7.25
C LYS A 142 9.01 -1.50 -6.62
N PHE A 143 9.07 -1.56 -5.30
CA PHE A 143 10.22 -1.06 -4.57
C PHE A 143 11.30 -2.13 -4.41
N PRO A 144 12.58 -1.73 -4.36
CA PRO A 144 13.66 -2.67 -4.13
C PRO A 144 13.62 -3.21 -2.69
N VAL A 145 13.33 -4.49 -2.51
CA VAL A 145 13.47 -5.19 -1.21
C VAL A 145 14.95 -5.37 -0.85
N ARG A 146 15.85 -5.38 -1.84
CA ARG A 146 17.30 -5.29 -1.64
C ARG A 146 17.72 -3.83 -1.86
N ARG A 147 18.27 -3.19 -0.83
CA ARG A 147 18.72 -1.79 -0.90
C ARG A 147 20.00 -1.66 -1.70
N GLY A 148 20.93 -2.58 -1.49
CA GLY A 148 22.25 -2.56 -2.09
C GLY A 148 23.04 -3.82 -1.76
N GLU A 149 24.36 -3.68 -1.80
CA GLU A 149 25.35 -4.69 -1.50
C GLU A 149 26.33 -4.18 -0.43
N VAL A 150 27.18 -5.05 0.08
CA VAL A 150 28.14 -4.69 1.14
C VAL A 150 29.04 -3.53 0.73
N THR A 151 29.43 -3.48 -0.55
CA THR A 151 30.31 -2.43 -1.11
C THR A 151 29.57 -1.19 -1.58
N ASP A 152 28.24 -1.28 -1.82
CA ASP A 152 27.36 -0.18 -2.20
C ASP A 152 25.98 -0.41 -1.61
N THR A 153 25.77 0.07 -0.39
CA THR A 153 24.56 -0.18 0.41
C THR A 153 23.29 0.46 -0.16
N ALA A 154 23.39 1.36 -1.12
CA ALA A 154 22.27 2.03 -1.77
C ALA A 154 22.14 1.70 -3.27
N ARG A 155 22.93 0.75 -3.79
CA ARG A 155 23.02 0.43 -5.23
C ARG A 155 21.66 0.28 -5.90
N TYR A 156 20.78 -0.54 -5.33
CA TYR A 156 19.51 -0.85 -5.96
C TYR A 156 18.46 0.26 -5.78
N ILE A 157 18.52 1.00 -4.68
CA ILE A 157 17.68 2.20 -4.47
C ILE A 157 18.05 3.28 -5.47
N ASN A 158 19.36 3.53 -5.66
CA ASN A 158 19.87 4.51 -6.62
C ASN A 158 19.57 4.10 -8.06
N ALA A 159 19.67 2.81 -8.38
CA ALA A 159 19.30 2.30 -9.69
C ALA A 159 17.79 2.43 -9.93
N TRP A 160 16.95 2.03 -8.95
CA TRP A 160 15.51 2.08 -9.05
C TRP A 160 14.99 3.51 -9.29
N SER A 161 15.50 4.50 -8.56
CA SER A 161 15.04 5.89 -8.70
C SER A 161 15.30 6.49 -10.09
N LYS A 162 16.24 5.91 -10.84
CA LYS A 162 16.61 6.31 -12.21
C LYS A 162 15.88 5.50 -13.30
N LEU A 163 15.13 4.47 -12.92
CA LEU A 163 14.36 3.70 -13.90
C LEU A 163 13.22 4.54 -14.46
N PRO A 164 12.94 4.46 -15.75
CA PRO A 164 11.82 5.17 -16.36
C PRO A 164 10.50 4.56 -15.90
N VAL A 165 9.64 5.39 -15.31
CA VAL A 165 8.26 5.06 -14.94
C VAL A 165 7.27 5.60 -15.98
N GLY A 166 6.01 5.19 -15.89
CA GLY A 166 4.93 5.61 -16.78
C GLY A 166 4.61 4.58 -17.86
N VAL A 167 3.56 4.83 -18.61
CA VAL A 167 3.06 3.97 -19.70
C VAL A 167 3.23 4.64 -21.06
N ASP A 168 2.51 5.72 -21.28
CA ASP A 168 2.47 6.44 -22.58
C ASP A 168 3.66 7.39 -22.73
N ARG A 169 4.10 7.97 -21.64
CA ARG A 169 5.30 8.79 -21.50
C ARG A 169 6.20 8.19 -20.43
N LYS A 170 7.50 8.42 -20.56
CA LYS A 170 8.51 7.84 -19.65
C LYS A 170 9.39 8.93 -19.05
N ALA A 171 9.56 8.90 -17.73
CA ALA A 171 10.54 9.70 -17.01
C ALA A 171 11.05 8.94 -15.78
N PRO A 172 12.32 9.15 -15.35
CA PRO A 172 12.79 8.61 -14.08
C PRO A 172 12.06 9.23 -12.89
N LEU A 173 11.85 8.44 -11.82
CA LEU A 173 11.29 8.99 -10.58
C LEU A 173 12.13 10.13 -10.02
N SER A 174 13.45 10.09 -10.20
CA SER A 174 14.37 11.15 -9.77
C SER A 174 14.20 12.50 -10.48
N ASP A 175 13.54 12.51 -11.64
CA ASP A 175 13.23 13.74 -12.37
C ASP A 175 11.87 14.33 -11.95
N LEU A 176 11.02 13.52 -11.34
CA LEU A 176 9.65 13.86 -10.94
C LEU A 176 9.55 14.23 -9.45
N TYR A 177 10.37 13.59 -8.61
CA TYR A 177 10.34 13.72 -7.17
C TYR A 177 11.75 14.00 -6.62
N ASP A 178 11.82 14.88 -5.62
CA ASP A 178 13.09 15.18 -4.97
C ASP A 178 13.66 13.97 -4.21
N ALA A 179 14.97 14.00 -3.96
CA ALA A 179 15.67 12.91 -3.29
C ALA A 179 15.16 12.64 -1.86
N GLY A 180 14.58 13.65 -1.18
CA GLY A 180 13.97 13.49 0.14
C GLY A 180 12.69 12.66 0.05
N THR A 181 11.84 12.96 -0.93
CA THR A 181 10.61 12.21 -1.22
C THR A 181 10.93 10.76 -1.59
N ILE A 182 11.90 10.52 -2.47
CA ILE A 182 12.33 9.17 -2.84
C ILE A 182 12.82 8.38 -1.62
N ARG A 183 13.66 8.99 -0.77
CA ARG A 183 14.10 8.33 0.48
C ARG A 183 12.95 8.02 1.41
N ARG A 184 11.98 8.93 1.55
CA ARG A 184 10.78 8.72 2.38
C ARG A 184 9.95 7.54 1.89
N ILE A 185 9.72 7.44 0.58
CA ILE A 185 9.01 6.30 -0.03
C ILE A 185 9.70 4.98 0.35
N VAL A 186 11.01 4.89 0.15
CA VAL A 186 11.76 3.67 0.42
C VAL A 186 11.85 3.36 1.91
N SER A 187 11.97 4.38 2.78
CA SER A 187 12.03 4.18 4.23
C SER A 187 10.72 3.63 4.80
N GLY A 188 9.58 3.84 4.13
CA GLY A 188 8.31 3.22 4.51
C GLY A 188 8.34 1.70 4.52
N LEU A 189 9.25 1.08 3.76
CA LEU A 189 9.45 -0.38 3.79
C LEU A 189 10.07 -0.89 5.10
N GLU A 190 10.69 -0.02 5.90
CA GLU A 190 11.33 -0.41 7.17
C GLU A 190 10.32 -0.73 8.26
N THR A 191 9.17 -0.06 8.20
CA THR A 191 8.08 -0.20 9.18
C THR A 191 6.83 -0.84 8.56
N ALA A 192 6.90 -1.19 7.27
CA ALA A 192 5.79 -1.80 6.58
C ALA A 192 5.55 -3.23 7.07
N ASP A 193 4.31 -3.53 7.35
CA ASP A 193 3.86 -4.85 7.77
C ASP A 193 2.77 -5.38 6.83
N ARG A 194 2.58 -6.67 6.87
CA ARG A 194 1.49 -7.37 6.21
C ARG A 194 0.83 -8.29 7.22
N TRP A 195 -0.42 -8.01 7.53
CA TRP A 195 -1.20 -8.74 8.52
C TRP A 195 -1.16 -10.25 8.29
N GLY A 196 -0.75 -10.98 9.32
CA GLY A 196 -0.63 -12.43 9.32
C GLY A 196 0.62 -13.01 8.65
N VAL A 197 1.47 -12.20 8.00
CA VAL A 197 2.67 -12.72 7.31
C VAL A 197 3.80 -12.99 8.30
N ALA A 198 4.13 -12.03 9.15
CA ALA A 198 5.17 -12.17 10.15
C ALA A 198 4.83 -13.26 11.18
N GLU A 199 3.55 -13.42 11.47
CA GLU A 199 3.01 -14.41 12.41
C GLU A 199 2.89 -15.83 11.81
N GLY A 200 3.15 -16.02 10.51
CA GLY A 200 2.95 -17.28 9.82
C GLY A 200 1.48 -17.68 9.62
N GLN A 201 0.55 -16.73 9.75
CA GLN A 201 -0.90 -16.92 9.74
C GLN A 201 -1.57 -16.37 8.46
N LEU A 202 -0.88 -16.42 7.34
CA LEU A 202 -1.40 -15.89 6.07
C LEU A 202 -2.73 -16.54 5.65
N SER A 203 -2.89 -17.85 5.90
CA SER A 203 -4.13 -18.57 5.60
C SER A 203 -5.31 -18.01 6.40
N LEU A 204 -5.14 -17.83 7.72
CA LEU A 204 -6.15 -17.27 8.60
C LEU A 204 -6.47 -15.82 8.20
N ALA A 205 -5.46 -14.97 7.99
CA ALA A 205 -5.65 -13.60 7.55
C ALA A 205 -6.41 -13.52 6.21
N SER A 206 -6.10 -14.41 5.26
CA SER A 206 -6.85 -14.53 4.00
C SER A 206 -8.32 -14.88 4.21
N LYS A 207 -8.62 -15.84 5.07
CA LYS A 207 -10.00 -16.21 5.40
C LYS A 207 -10.75 -15.04 6.04
N MET A 208 -10.12 -14.33 6.99
CA MET A 208 -10.71 -13.16 7.64
C MET A 208 -11.01 -12.03 6.64
N ILE A 209 -10.09 -11.72 5.73
CA ILE A 209 -10.31 -10.72 4.68
C ILE A 209 -11.45 -11.14 3.74
N ASN A 210 -11.45 -12.39 3.29
CA ASN A 210 -12.47 -12.90 2.37
C ASN A 210 -13.86 -13.02 3.00
N SER A 211 -13.94 -13.17 4.32
CA SER A 211 -15.22 -13.23 5.05
C SER A 211 -16.01 -11.92 4.99
N GLN A 212 -15.36 -10.80 4.71
CA GLN A 212 -15.91 -9.44 4.70
C GLN A 212 -16.52 -9.00 6.06
N VAL A 213 -16.23 -9.73 7.15
CA VAL A 213 -16.72 -9.41 8.50
C VAL A 213 -16.31 -8.01 8.91
N ILE A 214 -15.02 -7.67 8.71
CA ILE A 214 -14.48 -6.35 9.07
C ILE A 214 -15.24 -5.26 8.31
N ASN A 215 -15.36 -5.38 6.99
CA ASN A 215 -15.99 -4.37 6.15
C ASN A 215 -17.45 -4.15 6.55
N ARG A 216 -18.20 -5.23 6.79
CA ARG A 216 -19.61 -5.16 7.17
C ARG A 216 -19.81 -4.50 8.54
N ILE A 217 -19.04 -4.88 9.54
CA ILE A 217 -19.21 -4.34 10.90
C ILE A 217 -18.74 -2.88 10.96
N VAL A 218 -17.62 -2.55 10.32
CA VAL A 218 -17.14 -1.17 10.22
C VAL A 218 -18.17 -0.30 9.49
N ARG A 219 -18.83 -0.82 8.45
CA ARG A 219 -19.90 -0.10 7.76
C ARG A 219 -21.10 0.18 8.68
N GLN A 220 -21.56 -0.83 9.45
CA GLN A 220 -22.64 -0.64 10.41
C GLN A 220 -22.31 0.45 11.45
N TYR A 221 -21.04 0.51 11.90
CA TYR A 221 -20.60 1.55 12.82
C TYR A 221 -20.57 2.95 12.16
N ILE A 222 -20.06 3.05 10.93
CA ILE A 222 -20.01 4.32 10.19
C ILE A 222 -21.42 4.88 9.97
N ASP A 223 -22.38 4.02 9.66
CA ASP A 223 -23.77 4.38 9.36
C ASP A 223 -24.62 4.62 10.63
N ASP A 224 -24.02 4.62 11.82
CA ASP A 224 -24.69 4.80 13.11
C ASP A 224 -25.72 3.70 13.44
N GLU A 225 -25.61 2.50 12.84
CA GLU A 225 -26.48 1.35 13.11
C GLU A 225 -26.11 0.66 14.44
N ILE A 226 -24.83 0.69 14.83
CA ILE A 226 -24.31 0.10 16.07
C ILE A 226 -23.33 1.04 16.77
N GLY A 227 -23.19 0.89 18.09
CA GLY A 227 -22.19 1.59 18.90
C GLY A 227 -20.79 0.99 18.76
N ALA A 228 -19.76 1.72 19.24
CA ALA A 228 -18.35 1.26 19.14
C ALA A 228 -18.12 -0.04 19.94
N SER A 229 -18.63 -0.14 21.18
CA SER A 229 -18.50 -1.35 21.99
C SER A 229 -19.17 -2.56 21.34
N ASP A 230 -20.35 -2.39 20.73
CA ASP A 230 -21.03 -3.44 19.98
C ASP A 230 -20.23 -3.85 18.73
N ALA A 231 -19.64 -2.89 18.04
CA ALA A 231 -18.79 -3.17 16.88
C ALA A 231 -17.56 -4.00 17.27
N VAL A 232 -16.88 -3.63 18.36
CA VAL A 232 -15.72 -4.40 18.87
C VAL A 232 -16.14 -5.79 19.31
N ALA A 233 -17.25 -5.93 20.04
CA ALA A 233 -17.77 -7.22 20.47
C ALA A 233 -18.10 -8.14 19.28
N LYS A 234 -18.76 -7.61 18.25
CA LYS A 234 -19.07 -8.36 17.02
C LYS A 234 -17.81 -8.74 16.26
N LEU A 235 -16.84 -7.82 16.10
CA LEU A 235 -15.56 -8.11 15.46
C LEU A 235 -14.85 -9.26 16.18
N ASN A 236 -14.76 -9.22 17.50
CA ASN A 236 -14.13 -10.27 18.30
C ASN A 236 -14.86 -11.62 18.17
N ALA A 237 -16.17 -11.62 18.23
CA ALA A 237 -16.96 -12.84 18.11
C ALA A 237 -16.87 -13.48 16.73
N GLU A 238 -17.06 -12.69 15.67
CA GLU A 238 -17.14 -13.22 14.31
C GLU A 238 -15.75 -13.53 13.71
N LEU A 239 -14.72 -12.72 14.00
CA LEU A 239 -13.35 -13.04 13.56
C LEU A 239 -12.76 -14.21 14.35
N GLY A 240 -13.07 -14.31 15.64
CA GLY A 240 -12.63 -15.43 16.47
C GLY A 240 -13.28 -16.77 16.11
N ALA A 241 -14.37 -16.76 15.36
CA ALA A 241 -15.01 -17.98 14.85
C ALA A 241 -14.44 -18.45 13.50
N ILE A 242 -13.50 -17.73 12.91
CA ILE A 242 -12.83 -18.10 11.65
C ILE A 242 -11.63 -18.99 11.98
N GLU A 243 -11.64 -20.24 11.50
CA GLU A 243 -10.60 -21.24 11.66
C GLU A 243 -9.66 -21.32 10.43
#